data_c56a48eced7ca5f903f4d16d54df6030
#
_entry.id   c56a48eced7ca5f903f4d16d54df6030
#
_cell.length_a   1.000
_cell.length_b   1.000
_cell.length_c   1.000
_cell.angle_alpha   90.00
_cell.angle_beta   90.00
_cell.angle_gamma   90.00
#
_symmetry.space_group_name_H-M   'P 1'
#
loop_
_entity.id
_entity.type
_entity.pdbx_description
1 polymer ?
#
loop_
_entity_poly.entity_id
_entity_poly.type
_entity_poly.pdbx_seq_one_letter_code
_entity_poly.pdbx_strand_id
1 'polypeptide(L)'
;LNKIQKIIKKFKKKKIRTSLFVDPNLKDIKIAKELDVDCVELHTGKISNLIKRKKDYLQEYKKIKKCCKAAKKIGLEVHAGHGLDYKSTSILSKLKEIEEFNIGHFIIGESIVHGLKNTIKRFKKISNK
;
A
#
# COMPACT_ATOMS: atom_id res chain seq x y z
N LEU A 1 7.48 17.40 10.98
CA LEU A 1 7.18 17.74 9.57
C LEU A 1 8.36 18.43 8.91
N ASN A 2 8.92 19.51 9.45
CA ASN A 2 10.04 20.27 8.85
C ASN A 2 11.28 19.42 8.51
N LYS A 3 11.62 18.45 9.36
CA LYS A 3 12.78 17.56 9.13
C LYS A 3 12.53 16.61 7.94
N ILE A 4 11.34 16.03 7.86
CA ILE A 4 10.93 15.14 6.76
C ILE A 4 10.91 15.92 5.44
N GLN A 5 10.31 17.10 5.43
CA GLN A 5 10.25 17.95 4.24
C GLN A 5 11.64 18.32 3.69
N LYS A 6 12.60 18.63 4.59
CA LYS A 6 13.99 18.90 4.18
C LYS A 6 14.64 17.69 3.50
N ILE A 7 14.36 16.46 4.00
CA ILE A 7 14.88 15.22 3.43
C ILE A 7 14.26 14.97 2.05
N ILE A 8 12.94 15.09 1.93
CA ILE A 8 12.21 14.91 0.65
C ILE A 8 12.75 15.88 -0.40
N LYS A 9 12.92 17.17 -0.06
CA LYS A 9 13.51 18.15 -0.97
C LYS A 9 14.92 17.76 -1.45
N LYS A 10 15.75 17.17 -0.59
CA LYS A 10 17.08 16.66 -0.98
C LYS A 10 16.98 15.50 -1.96
N PHE A 11 16.05 14.56 -1.74
CA PHE A 11 15.83 13.43 -2.65
C PHE A 11 15.31 13.90 -4.00
N LYS A 12 14.35 14.83 -4.02
CA LYS A 12 13.83 15.40 -5.27
C LYS A 12 14.91 16.09 -6.11
N LYS A 13 15.81 16.86 -5.48
CA LYS A 13 16.94 17.46 -6.18
C LYS A 13 17.84 16.43 -6.87
N LYS A 14 17.90 15.23 -6.33
CA LYS A 14 18.65 14.09 -6.90
C LYS A 14 17.79 13.19 -7.80
N LYS A 15 16.56 13.58 -8.13
CA LYS A 15 15.59 12.79 -8.90
C LYS A 15 15.29 11.42 -8.27
N ILE A 16 15.40 11.31 -6.95
CA ILE A 16 15.04 10.11 -6.20
C ILE A 16 13.57 10.21 -5.82
N ARG A 17 12.81 9.23 -6.22
CA ARG A 17 11.39 9.07 -5.93
C ARG A 17 11.17 8.77 -4.45
N THR A 18 10.12 9.35 -3.86
CA THR A 18 9.82 9.23 -2.42
C THR A 18 8.43 8.69 -2.18
N SER A 19 8.32 7.77 -1.23
CA SER A 19 7.06 7.22 -0.75
C SER A 19 6.94 7.42 0.76
N LEU A 20 5.75 7.76 1.24
CA LEU A 20 5.46 7.77 2.67
C LEU A 20 4.54 6.61 3.03
N PHE A 21 4.98 5.82 4.03
CA PHE A 21 4.14 4.80 4.64
C PHE A 21 3.23 5.46 5.67
N VAL A 22 1.92 5.37 5.46
CA VAL A 22 0.92 6.12 6.23
C VAL A 22 -0.29 5.26 6.59
N ASP A 23 -0.92 5.58 7.69
CA ASP A 23 -2.23 5.00 8.01
C ASP A 23 -3.29 5.47 7.00
N PRO A 24 -4.29 4.63 6.68
CA PRO A 24 -5.34 5.00 5.74
C PRO A 24 -6.31 6.01 6.35
N ASN A 25 -5.88 7.25 6.48
CA ASN A 25 -6.71 8.39 6.90
C ASN A 25 -6.47 9.61 5.99
N LEU A 26 -7.48 10.45 5.83
CA LEU A 26 -7.44 11.59 4.91
C LEU A 26 -6.47 12.69 5.34
N LYS A 27 -6.18 12.79 6.63
CA LYS A 27 -5.24 13.80 7.16
C LYS A 27 -3.82 13.49 6.70
N ASP A 28 -3.40 12.21 6.82
CA ASP A 28 -2.06 11.79 6.41
C ASP A 28 -1.88 11.88 4.89
N ILE A 29 -2.93 11.60 4.11
CA ILE A 29 -2.92 11.80 2.65
C ILE A 29 -2.69 13.27 2.29
N LYS A 30 -3.36 14.22 2.98
CA LYS A 30 -3.15 15.65 2.76
C LYS A 30 -1.72 16.07 3.13
N ILE A 31 -1.24 15.63 4.29
CA ILE A 31 0.13 15.91 4.75
C ILE A 31 1.17 15.38 3.75
N ALA A 32 0.97 14.16 3.22
CA ALA A 32 1.84 13.60 2.20
C ALA A 32 1.93 14.51 0.96
N LYS A 33 0.80 15.05 0.50
CA LYS A 33 0.78 16.00 -0.60
C LYS A 33 1.50 17.31 -0.29
N GLU A 34 1.29 17.85 0.91
CA GLU A 34 1.98 19.07 1.38
C GLU A 34 3.50 18.89 1.48
N LEU A 35 3.94 17.67 1.80
CA LEU A 35 5.35 17.29 1.84
C LEU A 35 5.95 17.06 0.44
N ASP A 36 5.11 17.07 -0.60
CA ASP A 36 5.50 16.92 -2.00
C ASP A 36 6.20 15.59 -2.31
N VAL A 37 5.66 14.49 -1.75
CA VAL A 37 6.09 13.13 -2.11
C VAL A 37 5.43 12.65 -3.40
N ASP A 38 6.01 11.63 -4.02
CA ASP A 38 5.52 11.07 -5.28
C ASP A 38 4.39 10.08 -5.05
N CYS A 39 4.48 9.31 -3.98
CA CYS A 39 3.52 8.26 -3.66
C CYS A 39 3.28 8.11 -2.15
N VAL A 40 2.20 7.41 -1.83
CA VAL A 40 1.90 6.95 -0.47
C VAL A 40 1.69 5.45 -0.47
N GLU A 41 2.23 4.78 0.54
CA GLU A 41 1.93 3.39 0.83
C GLU A 41 0.95 3.32 2.00
N LEU A 42 -0.25 2.83 1.74
CA LEU A 42 -1.28 2.68 2.77
C LEU A 42 -1.02 1.44 3.62
N HIS A 43 -0.98 1.63 4.94
CA HIS A 43 -0.83 0.54 5.91
C HIS A 43 -2.05 -0.39 5.91
N THR A 44 -1.86 -1.63 5.45
CA THR A 44 -2.95 -2.61 5.30
C THR A 44 -3.00 -3.68 6.39
N GLY A 45 -2.18 -3.57 7.43
CA GLY A 45 -2.09 -4.58 8.48
C GLY A 45 -3.40 -4.83 9.22
N LYS A 46 -4.19 -3.78 9.48
CA LYS A 46 -5.47 -3.91 10.17
C LYS A 46 -6.48 -4.70 9.34
N ILE A 47 -6.68 -4.35 8.08
CA ILE A 47 -7.61 -5.09 7.20
C ILE A 47 -7.15 -6.53 6.98
N SER A 48 -5.85 -6.75 6.78
CA SER A 48 -5.28 -8.09 6.61
C SER A 48 -5.52 -8.97 7.82
N ASN A 49 -5.36 -8.44 9.03
CA ASN A 49 -5.68 -9.15 10.28
C ASN A 49 -7.16 -9.48 10.42
N LEU A 50 -8.05 -8.55 10.08
CA LEU A 50 -9.50 -8.79 10.11
C LEU A 50 -9.90 -9.92 9.15
N ILE A 51 -9.37 -9.90 7.92
CA ILE A 51 -9.61 -10.93 6.90
C ILE A 51 -9.07 -12.30 7.36
N LYS A 52 -7.84 -12.34 7.89
CA LYS A 52 -7.21 -13.56 8.40
C LYS A 52 -8.03 -14.18 9.54
N ARG A 53 -8.55 -13.34 10.45
CA ARG A 53 -9.36 -13.78 11.58
C ARG A 53 -10.84 -14.00 11.22
N LYS A 54 -11.22 -13.92 9.96
CA LYS A 54 -12.62 -14.06 9.46
C LYS A 54 -13.59 -13.08 10.14
N LYS A 55 -13.11 -11.88 10.52
CA LYS A 55 -13.91 -10.81 11.09
C LYS A 55 -14.40 -9.87 10.01
N ASP A 56 -15.41 -9.06 10.33
CA ASP A 56 -15.89 -8.02 9.42
C ASP A 56 -14.79 -6.98 9.16
N TYR A 57 -14.49 -6.76 7.90
CA TYR A 57 -13.47 -5.83 7.41
C TYR A 57 -14.05 -4.70 6.53
N LEU A 58 -15.36 -4.65 6.35
CA LEU A 58 -16.00 -3.73 5.40
C LEU A 58 -15.75 -2.26 5.75
N GLN A 59 -15.75 -1.91 7.02
CA GLN A 59 -15.47 -0.53 7.45
C GLN A 59 -14.02 -0.14 7.08
N GLU A 60 -13.04 -1.01 7.35
CA GLU A 60 -11.65 -0.74 7.02
C GLU A 60 -11.42 -0.71 5.50
N TYR A 61 -12.09 -1.59 4.75
CA TYR A 61 -12.07 -1.56 3.29
C TYR A 61 -12.62 -0.23 2.73
N LYS A 62 -13.76 0.25 3.23
CA LYS A 62 -14.34 1.54 2.83
C LYS A 62 -13.41 2.70 3.14
N LYS A 63 -12.72 2.66 4.28
CA LYS A 63 -11.74 3.65 4.70
C LYS A 63 -10.53 3.70 3.74
N ILE A 64 -9.94 2.54 3.43
CA ILE A 64 -8.85 2.42 2.46
C ILE A 64 -9.29 2.93 1.09
N LYS A 65 -10.45 2.48 0.60
CA LYS A 65 -11.02 2.93 -0.69
C LYS A 65 -11.17 4.46 -0.76
N LYS A 66 -11.65 5.09 0.31
CA LYS A 66 -11.78 6.55 0.40
C LYS A 66 -10.41 7.25 0.31
N CYS A 67 -9.40 6.70 1.00
CA CYS A 67 -8.04 7.23 0.95
C CYS A 67 -7.38 7.05 -0.42
N CYS A 68 -7.55 5.89 -1.07
CA CYS A 68 -7.07 5.66 -2.44
C CYS A 68 -7.63 6.70 -3.41
N LYS A 69 -8.95 6.91 -3.40
CA LYS A 69 -9.60 7.90 -4.26
C LYS A 69 -9.11 9.33 -3.98
N ALA A 70 -8.96 9.68 -2.70
CA ALA A 70 -8.49 11.00 -2.31
C ALA A 70 -7.04 11.24 -2.76
N ALA A 71 -6.14 10.26 -2.56
CA ALA A 71 -4.75 10.33 -2.97
C ALA A 71 -4.62 10.50 -4.50
N LYS A 72 -5.33 9.67 -5.28
CA LYS A 72 -5.34 9.79 -6.76
C LYS A 72 -5.87 11.14 -7.23
N LYS A 73 -6.94 11.65 -6.59
CA LYS A 73 -7.53 12.96 -6.95
C LYS A 73 -6.54 14.11 -6.81
N ILE A 74 -5.61 14.04 -5.85
CA ILE A 74 -4.58 15.07 -5.63
C ILE A 74 -3.23 14.74 -6.27
N GLY A 75 -3.20 13.72 -7.15
CA GLY A 75 -2.02 13.37 -7.94
C GLY A 75 -0.93 12.64 -7.17
N LEU A 76 -1.28 11.87 -6.13
CA LEU A 76 -0.37 10.93 -5.49
C LEU A 76 -0.56 9.53 -6.09
N GLU A 77 0.54 8.82 -6.32
CA GLU A 77 0.50 7.39 -6.61
C GLU A 77 0.19 6.61 -5.33
N VAL A 78 -0.58 5.54 -5.46
CA VAL A 78 -1.07 4.78 -4.29
C VAL A 78 -0.51 3.38 -4.31
N HIS A 79 0.22 3.05 -3.26
CA HIS A 79 0.68 1.70 -2.95
C HIS A 79 -0.05 1.16 -1.72
N ALA A 80 0.01 -0.15 -1.52
CA ALA A 80 -0.55 -0.82 -0.35
C ALA A 80 0.42 -1.87 0.16
N GLY A 81 0.66 -1.88 1.46
CA GLY A 81 1.62 -2.80 2.07
C GLY A 81 1.34 -3.12 3.52
N HIS A 82 2.11 -4.03 4.04
CA HIS A 82 2.09 -4.58 5.38
C HIS A 82 0.97 -5.59 5.66
N GLY A 83 1.37 -6.79 6.06
CA GLY A 83 0.47 -7.86 6.50
C GLY A 83 -0.33 -8.57 5.39
N LEU A 84 -0.05 -8.26 4.14
CA LEU A 84 -0.75 -8.83 2.99
C LEU A 84 -0.44 -10.31 2.79
N ASP A 85 -1.49 -11.07 2.49
CA ASP A 85 -1.50 -12.45 2.03
C ASP A 85 -2.27 -12.56 0.69
N TYR A 86 -2.45 -13.77 0.15
CA TYR A 86 -3.19 -13.96 -1.09
C TYR A 86 -4.63 -13.43 -1.02
N LYS A 87 -5.31 -13.65 0.11
CA LYS A 87 -6.72 -13.28 0.27
C LYS A 87 -6.90 -11.77 0.40
N SER A 88 -6.12 -11.13 1.26
CA SER A 88 -6.17 -9.68 1.43
C SER A 88 -5.73 -8.94 0.17
N THR A 89 -4.71 -9.42 -0.53
CA THR A 89 -4.29 -8.88 -1.83
C THR A 89 -5.40 -9.00 -2.86
N SER A 90 -6.08 -10.15 -2.96
CA SER A 90 -7.21 -10.34 -3.89
C SER A 90 -8.38 -9.39 -3.61
N ILE A 91 -8.66 -9.10 -2.34
CA ILE A 91 -9.71 -8.15 -1.96
C ILE A 91 -9.31 -6.73 -2.33
N LEU A 92 -8.09 -6.34 -2.02
CA LEU A 92 -7.59 -4.98 -2.24
C LEU A 92 -7.26 -4.69 -3.72
N SER A 93 -6.94 -5.70 -4.54
CA SER A 93 -6.70 -5.53 -5.98
C SER A 93 -7.93 -5.06 -6.76
N LYS A 94 -9.12 -5.15 -6.16
CA LYS A 94 -10.35 -4.58 -6.71
C LYS A 94 -10.36 -3.05 -6.68
N LEU A 95 -9.50 -2.43 -5.87
CA LEU A 95 -9.29 -0.98 -5.84
C LEU A 95 -8.29 -0.61 -6.94
N LYS A 96 -8.80 -0.11 -8.06
CA LYS A 96 -8.00 0.22 -9.25
C LYS A 96 -7.01 1.35 -9.03
N GLU A 97 -7.23 2.14 -8.01
CA GLU A 97 -6.36 3.23 -7.59
C GLU A 97 -5.03 2.74 -6.99
N ILE A 98 -4.96 1.51 -6.45
CA ILE A 98 -3.72 0.92 -5.94
C ILE A 98 -2.88 0.47 -7.13
N GLU A 99 -1.68 1.00 -7.26
CA GLU A 99 -0.76 0.72 -8.37
C GLU A 99 0.28 -0.35 -8.03
N GLU A 100 0.65 -0.45 -6.76
CA GLU A 100 1.67 -1.38 -6.28
C GLU A 100 1.28 -2.04 -4.96
N PHE A 101 1.67 -3.31 -4.79
CA PHE A 101 1.56 -4.06 -3.54
C PHE A 101 2.94 -4.41 -3.00
N ASN A 102 3.26 -3.96 -1.77
CA ASN A 102 4.51 -4.24 -1.09
C ASN A 102 4.32 -5.41 -0.12
N ILE A 103 4.83 -6.58 -0.50
CA ILE A 103 4.60 -7.84 0.23
C ILE A 103 5.94 -8.51 0.52
N GLY A 104 6.31 -8.60 1.79
CA GLY A 104 7.57 -9.22 2.22
C GLY A 104 7.37 -10.57 2.91
N HIS A 105 7.03 -10.56 4.20
CA HIS A 105 6.99 -11.76 5.06
C HIS A 105 6.22 -12.93 4.45
N PHE A 106 5.05 -12.68 3.89
CA PHE A 106 4.22 -13.73 3.33
C PHE A 106 4.87 -14.39 2.11
N ILE A 107 5.49 -13.59 1.23
CA ILE A 107 6.22 -14.12 0.06
C ILE A 107 7.36 -15.03 0.51
N ILE A 108 8.14 -14.63 1.50
CA ILE A 108 9.26 -15.43 2.00
C ILE A 108 8.75 -16.74 2.61
N GLY A 109 7.73 -16.67 3.50
CA GLY A 109 7.15 -17.86 4.12
C GLY A 109 6.59 -18.86 3.11
N GLU A 110 5.77 -18.41 2.16
CA GLU A 110 5.21 -19.26 1.10
C GLU A 110 6.30 -19.83 0.17
N SER A 111 7.37 -19.07 -0.04
CA SER A 111 8.45 -19.50 -0.94
C SER A 111 9.26 -20.66 -0.39
N ILE A 112 9.28 -20.88 0.92
CA ILE A 112 9.93 -22.05 1.54
C ILE A 112 9.22 -23.33 1.10
N VAL A 113 7.89 -23.28 0.96
CA VAL A 113 7.07 -24.46 0.61
C VAL A 113 6.88 -24.60 -0.90
N HIS A 114 6.60 -23.49 -1.58
CA HIS A 114 6.16 -23.48 -2.98
C HIS A 114 7.19 -22.97 -3.99
N GLY A 115 8.32 -22.48 -3.50
CA GLY A 115 9.36 -21.81 -4.29
C GLY A 115 8.98 -20.38 -4.67
N LEU A 116 9.97 -19.48 -4.69
CA LEU A 116 9.79 -18.05 -4.95
C LEU A 116 9.09 -17.76 -6.29
N LYS A 117 9.49 -18.46 -7.35
CA LYS A 117 8.91 -18.29 -8.69
C LYS A 117 7.39 -18.53 -8.70
N ASN A 118 6.93 -19.60 -8.05
CA ASN A 118 5.51 -19.95 -8.03
C ASN A 118 4.73 -18.98 -7.15
N THR A 119 5.27 -18.58 -6.00
CA THR A 119 4.69 -17.60 -5.10
C THR A 119 4.48 -16.26 -5.80
N ILE A 120 5.50 -15.75 -6.50
CA ILE A 120 5.40 -14.49 -7.27
C ILE A 120 4.39 -14.61 -8.42
N LYS A 121 4.41 -15.71 -9.18
CA LYS A 121 3.42 -15.95 -10.25
C LYS A 121 1.99 -15.90 -9.70
N ARG A 122 1.75 -16.49 -8.53
CA ARG A 122 0.42 -16.48 -7.89
C ARG A 122 -0.02 -15.07 -7.51
N PHE A 123 0.87 -14.26 -6.92
CA PHE A 123 0.56 -12.86 -6.61
C PHE A 123 0.28 -12.04 -7.88
N LYS A 124 1.08 -12.18 -8.93
CA LYS A 124 0.83 -11.49 -10.21
C LYS A 124 -0.56 -11.84 -10.77
N LYS A 125 -0.96 -13.11 -10.74
CA LYS A 125 -2.30 -13.55 -11.17
C LYS A 125 -3.42 -12.94 -10.32
N ILE A 126 -3.21 -12.81 -9.01
CA ILE A 126 -4.20 -12.25 -8.06
C ILE A 126 -4.33 -10.74 -8.22
N SER A 127 -3.23 -10.04 -8.39
CA SER A 127 -3.23 -8.57 -8.50
C SER A 127 -3.67 -8.07 -9.88
N ASN A 128 -3.69 -8.93 -10.91
CA ASN A 128 -3.95 -8.56 -12.32
C ASN A 128 -3.03 -7.42 -12.80
N LYS A 129 -1.76 -7.40 -12.35
CA LYS A 129 -0.75 -6.38 -12.64
C LYS A 129 0.53 -7.02 -13.15
#